data_23f58a2593c0b610a666da291bbd416c
#
_entry.id   23f58a2593c0b610a666da291bbd416c
#
_cell.length_a   1.000
_cell.length_b   1.000
_cell.length_c   1.000
_cell.angle_alpha   90.00
_cell.angle_beta   90.00
_cell.angle_gamma   90.00
#
_symmetry.space_group_name_H-M   'P 1'
#
loop_
_entity.id
_entity.type
_entity.pdbx_description
1 polymer ?
#
loop_
_entity_poly.entity_id
_entity_poly.type
_entity_poly.pdbx_seq_one_letter_code
_entity_poly.pdbx_strand_id
1 'polypeptide(L)'
;MKLLKAKTIEEKCAKCNFCRNYIACRGEDLCIGCGACVDACPYEARELIEVEVPDEYVTIKVNGEKYHVPKGITVLKALELIGFKISKLPGEGDIYAPCRTGGCWACAVIINGELKPSCITPVEDGMNIVTHVDEIYKKPPLRIVSSFQGHPVGGVGTPYWLKPKGLFYTYIEVACFAHGCILRCPSCQNWEITYSSVDPPLTPFQAAQLLTEARRLYGVDRMAISGGESTLNKRWLIDFIRSLRALNPDDKARFHVDTNAAILTPDYIDELVEAGMTDIGPDLKGLNVETYMKIAGIKDRELAMKMLQNAWTTVKYIVDKYWGKVFIGVGIPYNKAFMSLDELYQIGLKLANIEPTIQVCVLDYRPEFRAQYLKRPSYEEMLKVKRILEDAGLKTVICQTVRGHILPTQH
;
A
#
# COMPACT_ATOMS: atom_id res chain seq x y z
N MET A 1 14.89 25.87 20.59
CA MET A 1 15.23 24.54 20.04
C MET A 1 14.92 24.48 18.55
N LYS A 2 15.49 23.48 17.82
CA LYS A 2 15.20 23.29 16.40
C LYS A 2 14.21 22.15 16.21
N LEU A 3 13.14 22.39 15.44
CA LEU A 3 12.15 21.38 15.05
C LEU A 3 11.97 21.34 13.55
N LEU A 4 11.61 20.16 13.01
CA LEU A 4 11.21 20.02 11.62
C LEU A 4 9.82 20.60 11.41
N LYS A 5 9.66 21.47 10.42
CA LYS A 5 8.38 22.05 10.01
C LYS A 5 8.24 21.95 8.49
N ALA A 6 7.03 21.71 8.02
CA ALA A 6 6.76 21.73 6.59
C ALA A 6 6.62 23.16 6.09
N LYS A 7 7.31 23.49 5.00
CA LYS A 7 7.23 24.77 4.31
C LYS A 7 6.75 24.58 2.88
N THR A 8 6.04 25.58 2.34
CA THR A 8 5.63 25.62 0.94
C THR A 8 6.73 26.25 0.11
N ILE A 9 7.06 25.61 -1.03
CA ILE A 9 7.89 26.16 -2.09
C ILE A 9 6.91 26.82 -3.08
N GLU A 10 6.74 28.14 -2.97
CA GLU A 10 5.68 28.86 -3.67
C GLU A 10 5.77 28.73 -5.20
N GLU A 11 6.98 28.70 -5.77
CA GLU A 11 7.22 28.57 -7.20
C GLU A 11 6.76 27.23 -7.77
N LYS A 12 6.67 26.19 -6.92
CA LYS A 12 6.21 24.86 -7.30
C LYS A 12 4.75 24.62 -6.96
N CYS A 13 4.16 25.44 -6.10
CA CYS A 13 2.83 25.19 -5.55
C CYS A 13 1.72 25.51 -6.55
N ALA A 14 1.08 24.50 -7.12
CA ALA A 14 -0.07 24.66 -8.00
C ALA A 14 -1.39 25.00 -7.28
N LYS A 15 -1.37 25.25 -5.98
CA LYS A 15 -2.54 25.58 -5.12
C LYS A 15 -3.70 24.57 -5.22
N CYS A 16 -3.40 23.29 -5.49
CA CYS A 16 -4.38 22.22 -5.63
C CYS A 16 -5.12 21.87 -4.31
N ASN A 17 -4.63 22.37 -3.19
CA ASN A 17 -5.19 22.18 -1.83
C ASN A 17 -5.25 20.71 -1.35
N PHE A 18 -4.64 19.76 -2.02
CA PHE A 18 -4.64 18.35 -1.59
C PHE A 18 -4.11 18.18 -0.15
N CYS A 19 -3.00 18.84 0.18
CA CYS A 19 -2.39 18.82 1.51
C CYS A 19 -3.27 19.44 2.61
N ARG A 20 -4.28 20.25 2.28
CA ARG A 20 -5.21 20.82 3.25
C ARG A 20 -6.50 20.00 3.38
N ASN A 21 -7.01 19.48 2.26
CA ASN A 21 -8.33 18.87 2.22
C ASN A 21 -8.31 17.36 2.46
N TYR A 22 -7.21 16.67 2.11
CA TYR A 22 -7.14 15.19 2.14
C TYR A 22 -6.11 14.64 3.12
N ILE A 23 -5.27 15.52 3.70
CA ILE A 23 -4.36 15.15 4.76
C ILE A 23 -4.84 15.84 6.03
N ALA A 24 -4.79 15.13 7.18
CA ALA A 24 -5.12 15.71 8.49
C ALA A 24 -4.04 16.73 8.92
N CYS A 25 -3.78 17.73 8.06
CA CYS A 25 -2.78 18.77 8.27
C CYS A 25 -3.40 20.01 8.89
N ARG A 26 -2.81 20.46 9.99
CA ARG A 26 -3.27 21.65 10.75
C ARG A 26 -2.79 23.00 10.17
N GLY A 27 -2.05 22.99 9.06
CA GLY A 27 -1.42 24.17 8.47
C GLY A 27 0.01 24.39 8.97
N GLU A 28 0.67 25.41 8.41
CA GLU A 28 2.09 25.69 8.71
C GLU A 28 2.28 26.20 10.14
N ASP A 29 1.38 27.05 10.65
CA ASP A 29 1.44 27.62 11.98
C ASP A 29 1.33 26.55 13.09
N LEU A 30 0.56 25.49 12.84
CA LEU A 30 0.34 24.38 13.77
C LEU A 30 1.09 23.11 13.31
N CYS A 31 2.08 23.25 12.46
CA CYS A 31 2.83 22.13 11.90
C CYS A 31 3.57 21.34 13.00
N ILE A 32 3.39 20.02 12.98
CA ILE A 32 4.01 19.08 13.92
C ILE A 32 5.17 18.28 13.28
N GLY A 33 5.61 18.65 12.08
CA GLY A 33 6.73 18.02 11.39
C GLY A 33 6.50 16.57 10.94
N CYS A 34 5.25 16.13 10.80
CA CYS A 34 4.94 14.73 10.42
C CYS A 34 5.39 14.34 9.01
N GLY A 35 5.55 15.30 8.08
CA GLY A 35 5.98 15.06 6.71
C GLY A 35 4.90 14.54 5.76
N ALA A 36 3.69 14.22 6.22
CA ALA A 36 2.63 13.66 5.38
C ALA A 36 2.30 14.54 4.14
N CYS A 37 2.29 15.86 4.30
CA CYS A 37 2.07 16.81 3.20
C CYS A 37 3.23 16.83 2.18
N VAL A 38 4.45 16.52 2.61
CA VAL A 38 5.62 16.41 1.72
C VAL A 38 5.47 15.16 0.85
N ASP A 39 5.15 14.02 1.48
CA ASP A 39 4.95 12.75 0.76
C ASP A 39 3.79 12.82 -0.25
N ALA A 40 2.73 13.54 0.11
CA ALA A 40 1.49 13.61 -0.67
C ALA A 40 1.49 14.67 -1.78
N CYS A 41 2.47 15.58 -1.82
CA CYS A 41 2.47 16.66 -2.79
C CYS A 41 2.85 16.18 -4.20
N PRO A 42 1.95 16.25 -5.22
CA PRO A 42 2.26 15.81 -6.57
C PRO A 42 3.25 16.74 -7.29
N TYR A 43 3.40 17.98 -6.81
CA TYR A 43 4.28 19.00 -7.40
C TYR A 43 5.61 19.14 -6.65
N GLU A 44 5.87 18.32 -5.63
CA GLU A 44 7.04 18.44 -4.76
C GLU A 44 7.23 19.87 -4.21
N ALA A 45 6.10 20.55 -3.97
CA ALA A 45 6.03 21.92 -3.49
C ALA A 45 6.02 22.04 -1.95
N ARG A 46 6.30 20.93 -1.25
CA ARG A 46 6.39 20.90 0.22
C ARG A 46 7.71 20.25 0.62
N GLU A 47 8.38 20.87 1.59
CA GLU A 47 9.63 20.35 2.14
C GLU A 47 9.60 20.42 3.67
N LEU A 48 10.39 19.56 4.34
CA LEU A 48 10.65 19.67 5.77
C LEU A 48 11.96 20.42 5.96
N ILE A 49 11.89 21.52 6.72
CA ILE A 49 13.06 22.32 7.10
C ILE A 49 13.19 22.39 8.62
N GLU A 50 14.40 22.52 9.11
CA GLU A 50 14.64 22.86 10.52
C GLU A 50 14.35 24.35 10.75
N VAL A 51 13.52 24.64 11.74
CA VAL A 51 13.22 26.00 12.17
C VAL A 51 13.50 26.17 13.67
N GLU A 52 13.96 27.33 14.05
CA GLU A 52 14.07 27.70 15.45
C GLU A 52 12.68 28.03 16.01
N VAL A 53 12.34 27.38 17.11
CA VAL A 53 11.08 27.59 17.83
C VAL A 53 11.36 27.87 19.30
N PRO A 54 10.46 28.51 20.02
CA PRO A 54 10.56 28.66 21.48
C PRO A 54 10.80 27.31 22.17
N ASP A 55 11.53 27.32 23.27
CA ASP A 55 11.80 26.13 24.09
C ASP A 55 10.58 25.78 24.94
N GLU A 56 9.53 25.29 24.29
CA GLU A 56 8.29 24.84 24.92
C GLU A 56 8.25 23.31 25.00
N TYR A 57 7.92 22.81 26.19
CA TYR A 57 7.78 21.39 26.48
C TYR A 57 6.39 21.07 27.01
N VAL A 58 5.97 19.83 26.81
CA VAL A 58 4.77 19.25 27.40
C VAL A 58 5.14 18.00 28.19
N THR A 59 4.36 17.69 29.20
CA THR A 59 4.53 16.48 30.01
C THR A 59 3.57 15.42 29.51
N ILE A 60 4.10 14.26 29.12
CA ILE A 60 3.32 13.09 28.73
C ILE A 60 3.63 11.91 29.66
N LYS A 61 2.70 10.97 29.78
CA LYS A 61 2.96 9.67 30.38
C LYS A 61 3.05 8.61 29.29
N VAL A 62 4.10 7.79 29.31
CA VAL A 62 4.22 6.64 28.42
C VAL A 62 4.40 5.40 29.27
N ASN A 63 3.46 4.46 29.16
CA ASN A 63 3.43 3.22 29.96
C ASN A 63 3.53 3.47 31.48
N GLY A 64 2.95 4.58 31.96
CA GLY A 64 2.94 4.99 33.36
C GLY A 64 4.07 5.93 33.79
N GLU A 65 5.15 6.04 33.02
CA GLU A 65 6.29 6.90 33.29
C GLU A 65 6.11 8.30 32.69
N LYS A 66 6.58 9.36 33.39
CA LYS A 66 6.47 10.75 32.94
C LYS A 66 7.71 11.16 32.13
N TYR A 67 7.45 11.85 31.03
CA TYR A 67 8.48 12.40 30.15
C TYR A 67 8.16 13.85 29.78
N HIS A 68 9.21 14.66 29.64
CA HIS A 68 9.13 16.02 29.10
C HIS A 68 9.62 15.99 27.65
N VAL A 69 8.73 16.32 26.71
CA VAL A 69 9.05 16.29 25.27
C VAL A 69 8.74 17.63 24.63
N PRO A 70 9.41 18.00 23.52
CA PRO A 70 9.11 19.25 22.82
C PRO A 70 7.65 19.32 22.38
N LYS A 71 7.03 20.48 22.58
CA LYS A 71 5.71 20.79 22.00
C LYS A 71 5.83 20.94 20.47
N GLY A 72 4.75 20.59 19.76
CA GLY A 72 4.70 20.76 18.29
C GLY A 72 5.42 19.68 17.49
N ILE A 73 5.55 18.47 18.05
CA ILE A 73 6.00 17.26 17.38
C ILE A 73 4.89 16.19 17.38
N THR A 74 5.08 15.12 16.64
CA THR A 74 4.17 13.95 16.66
C THR A 74 4.42 13.06 17.88
N VAL A 75 3.41 12.30 18.30
CA VAL A 75 3.56 11.24 19.31
C VAL A 75 4.66 10.25 18.88
N LEU A 76 4.74 9.87 17.59
CA LEU A 76 5.78 9.00 17.07
C LEU A 76 7.18 9.59 17.31
N LYS A 77 7.36 10.90 17.05
CA LYS A 77 8.65 11.58 17.28
C LYS A 77 8.97 11.70 18.78
N ALA A 78 7.95 11.92 19.62
CA ALA A 78 8.14 11.91 21.07
C ALA A 78 8.60 10.53 21.57
N LEU A 79 7.98 9.44 21.10
CA LEU A 79 8.39 8.07 21.43
C LEU A 79 9.84 7.80 20.99
N GLU A 80 10.22 8.23 19.78
CA GLU A 80 11.60 8.13 19.30
C GLU A 80 12.59 8.87 20.22
N LEU A 81 12.27 10.10 20.64
CA LEU A 81 13.13 10.92 21.52
C LEU A 81 13.33 10.31 22.91
N ILE A 82 12.36 9.56 23.42
CA ILE A 82 12.47 8.88 24.73
C ILE A 82 13.03 7.46 24.61
N GLY A 83 13.52 7.05 23.41
CA GLY A 83 14.31 5.84 23.22
C GLY A 83 13.61 4.69 22.51
N PHE A 84 12.32 4.82 22.06
CA PHE A 84 11.68 3.78 21.25
C PHE A 84 12.32 3.73 19.85
N LYS A 85 12.63 2.52 19.40
CA LYS A 85 13.12 2.27 18.04
C LYS A 85 11.95 2.24 17.07
N ILE A 86 11.93 3.19 16.12
CA ILE A 86 10.91 3.27 15.08
C ILE A 86 11.39 2.48 13.84
N SER A 87 10.54 1.59 13.32
CA SER A 87 10.86 0.78 12.15
C SER A 87 9.90 0.99 10.99
N LYS A 88 10.38 0.70 9.78
CA LYS A 88 9.56 0.62 8.56
C LYS A 88 9.17 -0.81 8.21
N LEU A 89 9.91 -1.81 8.72
CA LEU A 89 9.59 -3.23 8.53
C LEU A 89 9.08 -3.83 9.83
N PRO A 90 8.13 -4.78 9.76
CA PRO A 90 7.61 -5.46 10.95
C PRO A 90 8.73 -6.18 11.73
N GLY A 91 8.67 -6.12 13.06
CA GLY A 91 9.61 -6.85 13.93
C GLY A 91 11.01 -6.25 14.05
N GLU A 92 11.33 -5.15 13.36
CA GLU A 92 12.67 -4.53 13.41
C GLU A 92 12.78 -3.39 14.46
N GLY A 93 11.72 -3.08 15.18
CA GLY A 93 11.71 -2.02 16.21
C GLY A 93 10.52 -2.14 17.14
N ASP A 94 10.45 -1.19 18.10
CA ASP A 94 9.38 -1.15 19.11
C ASP A 94 8.05 -0.63 18.53
N ILE A 95 8.12 0.33 17.61
CA ILE A 95 6.97 0.92 16.94
C ILE A 95 7.11 0.76 15.42
N TYR A 96 6.21 0.01 14.82
CA TYR A 96 6.14 -0.16 13.38
C TYR A 96 5.33 0.96 12.72
N ALA A 97 6.00 1.85 11.96
CA ALA A 97 5.41 3.03 11.35
C ALA A 97 5.73 3.14 9.85
N PRO A 98 5.15 2.27 8.99
CA PRO A 98 5.56 2.14 7.58
C PRO A 98 5.10 3.31 6.69
N CYS A 99 3.86 3.77 6.82
CA CYS A 99 3.31 4.77 5.89
C CYS A 99 3.63 6.22 6.29
N ARG A 100 3.66 6.56 7.57
CA ARG A 100 3.86 7.91 8.14
C ARG A 100 2.90 8.99 7.59
N THR A 101 1.78 8.59 6.99
CA THR A 101 0.76 9.48 6.42
C THR A 101 -0.60 9.35 7.10
N GLY A 102 -0.70 8.53 8.14
CA GLY A 102 -1.91 8.38 8.96
C GLY A 102 -2.93 7.35 8.44
N GLY A 103 -2.81 6.85 7.20
CA GLY A 103 -3.84 6.00 6.60
C GLY A 103 -3.83 4.54 7.09
N CYS A 104 -2.65 3.94 7.31
CA CYS A 104 -2.54 2.50 7.58
C CYS A 104 -2.83 2.09 9.04
N TRP A 105 -2.68 2.98 10.01
CA TRP A 105 -2.85 2.75 11.46
C TRP A 105 -1.97 1.64 12.06
N ALA A 106 -0.94 1.18 11.35
CA ALA A 106 -0.01 0.18 11.87
C ALA A 106 0.83 0.68 13.05
N CYS A 107 1.03 2.01 13.14
CA CYS A 107 1.70 2.67 14.25
C CYS A 107 0.75 3.14 15.37
N ALA A 108 -0.48 2.64 15.40
CA ALA A 108 -1.46 3.07 16.39
C ALA A 108 -1.05 2.64 17.80
N VAL A 109 -1.15 3.57 18.72
CA VAL A 109 -0.97 3.39 20.16
C VAL A 109 -2.23 3.86 20.89
N ILE A 110 -2.41 3.47 22.15
CA ILE A 110 -3.53 3.97 22.96
C ILE A 110 -3.14 5.34 23.52
N ILE A 111 -3.92 6.37 23.19
CA ILE A 111 -3.77 7.73 23.70
C ILE A 111 -5.05 8.10 24.44
N ASN A 112 -4.94 8.36 25.74
CA ASN A 112 -6.09 8.69 26.61
C ASN A 112 -7.26 7.69 26.47
N GLY A 113 -6.92 6.38 26.34
CA GLY A 113 -7.89 5.29 26.23
C GLY A 113 -8.36 4.95 24.81
N GLU A 114 -7.99 5.72 23.79
CA GLU A 114 -8.38 5.51 22.39
C GLU A 114 -7.19 5.13 21.51
N LEU A 115 -7.40 4.26 20.48
CA LEU A 115 -6.39 4.01 19.45
C LEU A 115 -6.24 5.25 18.56
N LYS A 116 -4.98 5.71 18.37
CA LYS A 116 -4.66 6.82 17.46
C LYS A 116 -3.34 6.55 16.74
N PRO A 117 -3.21 6.92 15.45
CA PRO A 117 -1.98 6.74 14.69
C PRO A 117 -0.90 7.71 15.19
N SER A 118 0.15 7.19 15.80
CA SER A 118 1.21 8.00 16.42
C SER A 118 1.95 8.92 15.44
N CYS A 119 2.01 8.53 14.15
CA CYS A 119 2.77 9.26 13.13
C CYS A 119 2.19 10.63 12.75
N ILE A 120 0.90 10.89 12.98
CA ILE A 120 0.24 12.17 12.66
C ILE A 120 -0.47 12.81 13.85
N THR A 121 -0.47 12.17 15.02
CA THR A 121 -1.08 12.72 16.24
C THR A 121 -0.08 13.65 16.93
N PRO A 122 -0.43 14.94 17.18
CA PRO A 122 0.44 15.84 17.95
C PRO A 122 0.53 15.42 19.40
N VAL A 123 1.66 15.72 20.03
CA VAL A 123 1.74 15.64 21.51
C VAL A 123 0.98 16.79 22.14
N GLU A 124 0.30 16.52 23.24
CA GLU A 124 -0.42 17.51 24.07
C GLU A 124 -0.09 17.26 25.55
N ASP A 125 -0.13 18.31 26.35
CA ASP A 125 0.17 18.19 27.78
C ASP A 125 -0.82 17.27 28.49
N GLY A 126 -0.32 16.46 29.42
CA GLY A 126 -1.12 15.50 30.17
C GLY A 126 -1.52 14.23 29.41
N MET A 127 -1.09 14.03 28.15
CA MET A 127 -1.37 12.80 27.41
C MET A 127 -0.89 11.55 28.17
N ASN A 128 -1.75 10.51 28.18
CA ASN A 128 -1.40 9.18 28.64
C ASN A 128 -1.32 8.22 27.43
N ILE A 129 -0.12 7.70 27.18
CA ILE A 129 0.19 6.86 26.00
C ILE A 129 0.55 5.45 26.47
N VAL A 130 -0.10 4.43 25.88
CA VAL A 130 0.22 3.03 26.12
C VAL A 130 0.66 2.40 24.82
N THR A 131 1.88 1.82 24.83
CA THR A 131 2.51 1.17 23.67
C THR A 131 2.56 -0.37 23.79
N HIS A 132 2.16 -0.92 24.94
CA HIS A 132 2.14 -2.37 25.16
C HIS A 132 1.19 -3.08 24.19
N VAL A 133 1.72 -4.04 23.43
CA VAL A 133 1.00 -4.77 22.39
C VAL A 133 -0.25 -5.47 22.96
N ASP A 134 -0.15 -6.09 24.13
CA ASP A 134 -1.27 -6.78 24.76
C ASP A 134 -2.45 -5.83 25.07
N GLU A 135 -2.17 -4.61 25.49
CA GLU A 135 -3.21 -3.61 25.74
C GLU A 135 -3.83 -3.10 24.41
N ILE A 136 -2.99 -2.87 23.39
CA ILE A 136 -3.44 -2.47 22.05
C ILE A 136 -4.33 -3.57 21.46
N TYR A 137 -4.01 -4.84 21.68
CA TYR A 137 -4.77 -5.98 21.13
C TYR A 137 -6.12 -6.22 21.81
N LYS A 138 -6.37 -5.64 22.97
CA LYS A 138 -7.72 -5.60 23.58
C LYS A 138 -8.70 -4.69 22.82
N LYS A 139 -8.19 -3.78 21.98
CA LYS A 139 -9.00 -2.90 21.13
C LYS A 139 -9.14 -3.50 19.72
N PRO A 140 -10.30 -3.35 19.04
CA PRO A 140 -10.40 -3.72 17.63
C PRO A 140 -9.40 -2.91 16.82
N PRO A 141 -8.68 -3.52 15.86
CA PRO A 141 -7.77 -2.78 15.00
C PRO A 141 -8.54 -1.83 14.09
N LEU A 142 -7.93 -0.69 13.78
CA LEU A 142 -8.51 0.34 12.92
C LEU A 142 -7.62 0.59 11.71
N ARG A 143 -8.24 1.01 10.60
CA ARG A 143 -7.56 1.42 9.38
C ARG A 143 -8.48 2.32 8.55
N ILE A 144 -7.93 3.27 7.80
CA ILE A 144 -8.69 4.00 6.78
C ILE A 144 -8.77 3.16 5.52
N VAL A 145 -9.99 2.91 5.08
CA VAL A 145 -10.35 2.21 3.84
C VAL A 145 -11.54 2.92 3.23
N SER A 146 -11.52 3.14 1.93
CA SER A 146 -12.58 3.86 1.21
C SER A 146 -12.93 3.23 -0.15
N SER A 147 -13.84 3.84 -0.89
CA SER A 147 -14.18 3.49 -2.28
C SER A 147 -14.67 2.05 -2.46
N PHE A 148 -15.72 1.67 -1.73
CA PHE A 148 -16.37 0.36 -1.85
C PHE A 148 -17.24 0.31 -3.12
N GLN A 149 -16.65 -0.09 -4.25
CA GLN A 149 -17.30 0.05 -5.56
C GLN A 149 -16.94 -1.07 -6.53
N GLY A 150 -17.69 -1.13 -7.64
CA GLY A 150 -17.40 -2.04 -8.74
C GLY A 150 -16.06 -1.73 -9.40
N HIS A 151 -15.28 -2.78 -9.66
CA HIS A 151 -13.97 -2.71 -10.26
C HIS A 151 -13.95 -3.48 -11.58
N PRO A 152 -13.70 -2.82 -12.72
CA PRO A 152 -13.83 -3.44 -14.04
C PRO A 152 -12.57 -4.18 -14.49
N VAL A 153 -11.48 -4.08 -13.75
CA VAL A 153 -10.14 -4.49 -14.20
C VAL A 153 -9.81 -5.88 -13.73
N GLY A 154 -9.29 -6.70 -14.65
CA GLY A 154 -8.65 -7.98 -14.39
C GLY A 154 -7.17 -7.95 -14.73
N GLY A 155 -6.42 -8.98 -14.36
CA GLY A 155 -5.04 -9.21 -14.75
C GLY A 155 -4.07 -9.35 -13.58
N VAL A 156 -3.88 -8.32 -12.74
CA VAL A 156 -3.15 -8.47 -11.49
C VAL A 156 -4.08 -9.10 -10.46
N GLY A 157 -3.71 -10.27 -9.91
CA GLY A 157 -4.51 -10.99 -8.93
C GLY A 157 -5.92 -11.44 -9.37
N THR A 158 -6.33 -11.16 -10.63
CA THR A 158 -7.65 -11.50 -11.16
C THR A 158 -7.50 -12.31 -12.44
N PRO A 159 -8.09 -13.52 -12.56
CA PRO A 159 -7.98 -14.35 -13.76
C PRO A 159 -8.47 -13.63 -15.03
N TYR A 160 -7.66 -13.66 -16.09
CA TYR A 160 -7.95 -12.96 -17.35
C TYR A 160 -9.15 -13.51 -18.11
N TRP A 161 -9.51 -14.76 -17.87
CA TRP A 161 -10.64 -15.43 -18.55
C TRP A 161 -12.01 -15.11 -17.94
N LEU A 162 -12.04 -14.38 -16.83
CA LEU A 162 -13.29 -13.97 -16.21
C LEU A 162 -14.04 -12.98 -17.11
N LYS A 163 -15.32 -13.24 -17.30
CA LYS A 163 -16.21 -12.31 -18.02
C LYS A 163 -16.83 -11.33 -17.04
N PRO A 164 -16.94 -10.05 -17.41
CA PRO A 164 -17.70 -9.09 -16.64
C PRO A 164 -19.13 -9.56 -16.41
N LYS A 165 -19.63 -9.34 -15.20
CA LYS A 165 -21.02 -9.63 -14.80
C LYS A 165 -21.47 -8.62 -13.75
N GLY A 166 -22.69 -8.80 -13.26
CA GLY A 166 -23.29 -7.93 -12.28
C GLY A 166 -23.99 -6.73 -12.89
N LEU A 167 -24.00 -5.61 -12.17
CA LEU A 167 -24.68 -4.40 -12.62
C LEU A 167 -24.10 -3.93 -13.97
N PHE A 168 -24.95 -3.83 -14.98
CA PHE A 168 -24.60 -3.47 -16.37
C PHE A 168 -23.54 -4.39 -17.03
N TYR A 169 -23.25 -5.56 -16.49
CA TYR A 169 -22.26 -6.52 -17.01
C TYR A 169 -20.86 -5.92 -17.25
N THR A 170 -20.47 -4.91 -16.46
CA THR A 170 -19.22 -4.16 -16.65
C THR A 170 -18.16 -4.46 -15.59
N TYR A 171 -18.52 -5.19 -14.53
CA TYR A 171 -17.65 -5.40 -13.39
C TYR A 171 -17.25 -6.87 -13.24
N ILE A 172 -16.02 -7.10 -12.80
CA ILE A 172 -15.46 -8.43 -12.52
C ILE A 172 -15.46 -8.68 -11.01
N GLU A 173 -15.24 -7.63 -10.24
CA GLU A 173 -15.16 -7.65 -8.78
C GLU A 173 -15.67 -6.34 -8.17
N VAL A 174 -15.86 -6.32 -6.87
CA VAL A 174 -15.94 -5.09 -6.08
C VAL A 174 -14.64 -4.93 -5.33
N ALA A 175 -14.18 -3.70 -5.17
CA ALA A 175 -12.95 -3.40 -4.46
C ALA A 175 -13.15 -2.32 -3.41
N CYS A 176 -12.37 -2.39 -2.34
CA CYS A 176 -12.10 -1.29 -1.45
C CYS A 176 -10.62 -0.93 -1.46
N PHE A 177 -10.29 0.29 -1.10
CA PHE A 177 -8.94 0.83 -1.23
C PHE A 177 -8.39 1.25 0.12
N ALA A 178 -7.31 0.58 0.52
CA ALA A 178 -6.61 0.84 1.76
C ALA A 178 -5.72 2.08 1.65
N HIS A 179 -5.76 2.96 2.64
CA HIS A 179 -4.92 4.14 2.71
C HIS A 179 -3.56 3.84 3.33
N GLY A 180 -2.56 4.65 2.96
CA GLY A 180 -1.17 4.49 3.39
C GLY A 180 -0.40 3.46 2.59
N CYS A 181 0.87 3.77 2.27
CA CYS A 181 1.79 2.87 1.59
C CYS A 181 3.20 3.02 2.19
N ILE A 182 3.97 1.94 2.18
CA ILE A 182 5.38 1.97 2.57
C ILE A 182 6.27 2.51 1.44
N LEU A 183 5.81 2.36 0.18
CA LEU A 183 6.51 2.87 -1.01
C LEU A 183 6.16 4.33 -1.30
N ARG A 184 6.97 4.96 -2.16
CA ARG A 184 6.81 6.35 -2.64
C ARG A 184 6.92 6.42 -4.15
N CYS A 185 6.22 5.51 -4.83
CA CYS A 185 6.27 5.38 -6.29
C CYS A 185 6.00 6.74 -6.98
N PRO A 186 6.92 7.22 -7.83
CA PRO A 186 6.74 8.52 -8.48
C PRO A 186 5.54 8.54 -9.46
N SER A 187 5.17 7.38 -10.02
CA SER A 187 3.99 7.21 -10.86
C SER A 187 2.92 6.37 -10.14
N CYS A 188 2.53 6.78 -8.93
CA CYS A 188 1.48 6.11 -8.16
C CYS A 188 0.11 6.40 -8.75
N GLN A 189 -0.60 5.38 -9.26
CA GLN A 189 -1.94 5.55 -9.84
C GLN A 189 -3.00 5.84 -8.79
N ASN A 190 -2.80 5.37 -7.57
CA ASN A 190 -3.73 5.51 -6.45
C ASN A 190 -3.26 6.58 -5.44
N TRP A 191 -2.48 7.58 -5.87
CA TRP A 191 -1.85 8.52 -4.95
C TRP A 191 -2.85 9.32 -4.11
N GLU A 192 -4.00 9.69 -4.64
CA GLU A 192 -5.04 10.42 -3.92
C GLU A 192 -5.57 9.64 -2.72
N ILE A 193 -5.85 8.35 -2.91
CA ILE A 193 -6.27 7.45 -1.83
C ILE A 193 -5.09 7.14 -0.90
N THR A 194 -3.95 6.79 -1.49
CA THR A 194 -2.74 6.39 -0.74
C THR A 194 -2.34 7.42 0.32
N TYR A 195 -2.41 8.71 -0.02
CA TYR A 195 -1.95 9.78 0.86
C TYR A 195 -3.08 10.48 1.62
N SER A 196 -4.34 10.20 1.35
CA SER A 196 -5.47 10.74 2.13
C SER A 196 -5.51 10.13 3.53
N SER A 197 -5.86 10.96 4.54
CA SER A 197 -5.95 10.56 5.94
C SER A 197 -7.09 11.23 6.69
N VAL A 198 -8.07 11.78 5.99
CA VAL A 198 -9.21 12.51 6.59
C VAL A 198 -10.45 11.64 6.79
N ASP A 199 -10.54 10.52 6.09
CA ASP A 199 -11.66 9.60 6.25
C ASP A 199 -11.65 8.94 7.65
N PRO A 200 -12.81 8.61 8.22
CA PRO A 200 -12.88 7.88 9.47
C PRO A 200 -12.29 6.47 9.31
N PRO A 201 -11.52 6.01 10.29
CA PRO A 201 -11.01 4.64 10.25
C PRO A 201 -12.15 3.65 10.51
N LEU A 202 -12.06 2.49 9.86
CA LEU A 202 -13.00 1.40 9.99
C LEU A 202 -12.38 0.21 10.73
N THR A 203 -13.20 -0.49 11.50
CA THR A 203 -12.86 -1.84 11.98
C THR A 203 -12.89 -2.84 10.81
N PRO A 204 -12.21 -3.99 10.91
CA PRO A 204 -12.28 -5.05 9.91
C PRO A 204 -13.71 -5.46 9.55
N PHE A 205 -14.57 -5.62 10.55
CA PHE A 205 -15.96 -6.03 10.37
C PHE A 205 -16.78 -4.97 9.63
N GLN A 206 -16.67 -3.69 9.99
CA GLN A 206 -17.36 -2.59 9.29
C GLN A 206 -16.97 -2.53 7.81
N ALA A 207 -15.68 -2.63 7.50
CA ALA A 207 -15.20 -2.64 6.12
C ALA A 207 -15.70 -3.88 5.36
N ALA A 208 -15.73 -5.06 6.00
CA ALA A 208 -16.23 -6.30 5.41
C ALA A 208 -17.75 -6.22 5.13
N GLN A 209 -18.52 -5.58 6.01
CA GLN A 209 -19.96 -5.33 5.76
C GLN A 209 -20.17 -4.46 4.51
N LEU A 210 -19.48 -3.32 4.43
CA LEU A 210 -19.60 -2.41 3.27
C LEU A 210 -19.20 -3.10 1.95
N LEU A 211 -18.13 -3.90 1.95
CA LEU A 211 -17.69 -4.60 0.75
C LEU A 211 -18.65 -5.75 0.38
N THR A 212 -19.25 -6.41 1.37
CA THR A 212 -20.30 -7.42 1.16
C THR A 212 -21.58 -6.81 0.57
N GLU A 213 -21.98 -5.63 1.03
CA GLU A 213 -23.10 -4.88 0.46
C GLU A 213 -22.81 -4.49 -0.99
N ALA A 214 -21.60 -3.99 -1.28
CA ALA A 214 -21.17 -3.71 -2.64
C ALA A 214 -21.19 -4.98 -3.51
N ARG A 215 -20.68 -6.13 -3.02
CA ARG A 215 -20.76 -7.41 -3.74
C ARG A 215 -22.19 -7.73 -4.19
N ARG A 216 -23.14 -7.58 -3.28
CA ARG A 216 -24.58 -7.85 -3.56
C ARG A 216 -25.15 -6.85 -4.56
N LEU A 217 -24.86 -5.56 -4.37
CA LEU A 217 -25.32 -4.49 -5.25
C LEU A 217 -24.82 -4.67 -6.69
N TYR A 218 -23.55 -4.98 -6.86
CA TYR A 218 -22.92 -5.16 -8.18
C TYR A 218 -23.12 -6.57 -8.77
N GLY A 219 -23.59 -7.53 -7.98
CA GLY A 219 -23.89 -8.90 -8.44
C GLY A 219 -22.65 -9.67 -8.89
N VAL A 220 -21.51 -9.49 -8.23
CA VAL A 220 -20.22 -10.13 -8.55
C VAL A 220 -19.84 -11.16 -7.48
N ASP A 221 -18.91 -12.06 -7.80
CA ASP A 221 -18.46 -13.08 -6.85
C ASP A 221 -17.21 -12.64 -6.06
N ARG A 222 -16.43 -11.71 -6.60
CA ARG A 222 -15.09 -11.35 -6.13
C ARG A 222 -15.13 -10.07 -5.32
N MET A 223 -14.36 -10.07 -4.24
CA MET A 223 -14.15 -8.93 -3.34
C MET A 223 -12.66 -8.71 -3.18
N ALA A 224 -12.19 -7.51 -3.51
CA ALA A 224 -10.78 -7.15 -3.48
C ALA A 224 -10.50 -6.07 -2.43
N ILE A 225 -9.31 -6.13 -1.84
CA ILE A 225 -8.69 -5.01 -1.17
C ILE A 225 -7.44 -4.60 -1.94
N SER A 226 -7.41 -3.35 -2.40
CA SER A 226 -6.33 -2.72 -3.15
C SER A 226 -5.90 -1.40 -2.47
N GLY A 227 -5.45 -0.39 -3.21
CA GLY A 227 -5.23 0.97 -2.72
C GLY A 227 -3.76 1.37 -2.65
N GLY A 228 -3.33 1.87 -1.50
CA GLY A 228 -1.93 2.12 -1.16
C GLY A 228 -1.19 0.79 -0.99
N GLU A 229 -1.13 0.28 0.25
CA GLU A 229 -0.62 -1.08 0.50
C GLU A 229 -1.52 -1.79 1.51
N SER A 230 -2.19 -2.83 1.06
CA SER A 230 -3.20 -3.56 1.82
C SER A 230 -2.62 -4.27 3.05
N THR A 231 -1.37 -4.74 2.97
CA THR A 231 -0.75 -5.61 3.98
C THR A 231 -0.13 -4.89 5.18
N LEU A 232 -0.07 -3.54 5.20
CA LEU A 232 0.65 -2.79 6.25
C LEU A 232 0.13 -3.03 7.67
N ASN A 233 -1.15 -3.28 7.83
CA ASN A 233 -1.75 -3.59 9.14
C ASN A 233 -2.20 -5.05 9.14
N LYS A 234 -1.28 -5.95 9.50
CA LYS A 234 -1.47 -7.41 9.44
C LYS A 234 -2.73 -7.85 10.18
N ARG A 235 -2.87 -7.45 11.44
CA ARG A 235 -4.02 -7.82 12.27
C ARG A 235 -5.34 -7.38 11.64
N TRP A 236 -5.40 -6.13 11.17
CA TRP A 236 -6.60 -5.61 10.54
C TRP A 236 -6.97 -6.40 9.27
N LEU A 237 -5.97 -6.70 8.42
CA LEU A 237 -6.21 -7.41 7.16
C LEU A 237 -6.66 -8.86 7.39
N ILE A 238 -6.04 -9.58 8.30
CA ILE A 238 -6.44 -10.95 8.67
C ILE A 238 -7.89 -10.98 9.17
N ASP A 239 -8.23 -10.09 10.10
CA ASP A 239 -9.58 -10.01 10.66
C ASP A 239 -10.61 -9.55 9.60
N PHE A 240 -10.20 -8.71 8.65
CA PHE A 240 -11.02 -8.29 7.52
C PHE A 240 -11.37 -9.47 6.59
N ILE A 241 -10.37 -10.27 6.19
CA ILE A 241 -10.59 -11.45 5.35
C ILE A 241 -11.45 -12.50 6.08
N ARG A 242 -11.22 -12.74 7.37
CA ARG A 242 -12.07 -13.62 8.19
C ARG A 242 -13.52 -13.12 8.23
N SER A 243 -13.71 -11.82 8.41
CA SER A 243 -15.05 -11.20 8.42
C SER A 243 -15.73 -11.32 7.06
N LEU A 244 -15.01 -11.08 5.95
CA LEU A 244 -15.55 -11.28 4.61
C LEU A 244 -16.00 -12.72 4.38
N ARG A 245 -15.19 -13.70 4.76
CA ARG A 245 -15.53 -15.11 4.64
C ARG A 245 -16.78 -15.46 5.46
N ALA A 246 -16.89 -14.96 6.68
CA ALA A 246 -18.04 -15.19 7.54
C ALA A 246 -19.33 -14.57 6.98
N LEU A 247 -19.26 -13.38 6.37
CA LEU A 247 -20.40 -12.68 5.75
C LEU A 247 -20.77 -13.22 4.37
N ASN A 248 -19.88 -13.97 3.72
CA ASN A 248 -20.05 -14.52 2.37
C ASN A 248 -19.67 -16.02 2.36
N PRO A 249 -20.48 -16.89 2.99
CA PRO A 249 -20.18 -18.32 3.15
C PRO A 249 -20.38 -19.16 1.88
N ASP A 250 -20.87 -18.58 0.80
CA ASP A 250 -21.13 -19.29 -0.45
C ASP A 250 -19.81 -19.64 -1.21
N ASP A 251 -19.83 -20.73 -1.95
CA ASP A 251 -18.65 -21.29 -2.66
C ASP A 251 -18.16 -20.41 -3.83
N LYS A 252 -18.94 -19.42 -4.25
CA LYS A 252 -18.57 -18.48 -5.33
C LYS A 252 -17.76 -17.31 -4.80
N ALA A 253 -17.84 -17.01 -3.50
CA ALA A 253 -17.17 -15.87 -2.91
C ALA A 253 -15.64 -16.02 -3.04
N ARG A 254 -14.98 -14.97 -3.59
CA ARG A 254 -13.55 -14.89 -3.76
C ARG A 254 -13.01 -13.67 -3.03
N PHE A 255 -11.88 -13.85 -2.35
CA PHE A 255 -11.24 -12.83 -1.50
C PHE A 255 -9.86 -12.52 -2.04
N HIS A 256 -9.73 -11.36 -2.68
CA HIS A 256 -8.55 -10.95 -3.41
C HIS A 256 -7.76 -9.89 -2.63
N VAL A 257 -6.45 -10.07 -2.54
CA VAL A 257 -5.51 -9.13 -1.92
C VAL A 257 -4.53 -8.64 -2.97
N ASP A 258 -4.61 -7.34 -3.33
CA ASP A 258 -3.58 -6.65 -4.09
C ASP A 258 -2.49 -6.16 -3.14
N THR A 259 -1.21 -6.31 -3.53
CA THR A 259 -0.08 -5.92 -2.67
C THR A 259 1.17 -5.63 -3.49
N ASN A 260 2.01 -4.72 -3.01
CA ASN A 260 3.37 -4.57 -3.52
C ASN A 260 4.34 -5.61 -2.94
N ALA A 261 3.86 -6.50 -2.08
CA ALA A 261 4.56 -7.62 -1.45
C ALA A 261 5.83 -7.25 -0.65
N ALA A 262 6.07 -5.96 -0.40
CA ALA A 262 7.30 -5.48 0.25
C ALA A 262 7.52 -5.99 1.68
N ILE A 263 6.42 -6.34 2.38
CA ILE A 263 6.46 -6.78 3.78
C ILE A 263 5.87 -8.17 4.01
N LEU A 264 5.45 -8.86 2.95
CA LEU A 264 4.91 -10.22 3.09
C LEU A 264 6.02 -11.21 3.42
N THR A 265 5.72 -12.06 4.41
CA THR A 265 6.56 -13.17 4.85
C THR A 265 5.77 -14.49 4.71
N PRO A 266 6.42 -15.65 4.67
CA PRO A 266 5.74 -16.94 4.58
C PRO A 266 4.64 -17.15 5.63
N ASP A 267 4.90 -16.82 6.90
CA ASP A 267 3.93 -16.90 7.98
C ASP A 267 2.73 -15.97 7.76
N TYR A 268 2.96 -14.75 7.25
CA TYR A 268 1.87 -13.83 6.96
C TYR A 268 0.98 -14.35 5.81
N ILE A 269 1.60 -14.93 4.76
CA ILE A 269 0.86 -15.55 3.66
C ILE A 269 0.02 -16.74 4.17
N ASP A 270 0.58 -17.58 5.04
CA ASP A 270 -0.13 -18.70 5.65
C ASP A 270 -1.37 -18.22 6.41
N GLU A 271 -1.23 -17.20 7.25
CA GLU A 271 -2.36 -16.61 7.98
C GLU A 271 -3.43 -16.00 7.06
N LEU A 272 -3.04 -15.37 5.94
CA LEU A 272 -3.99 -14.86 4.94
C LEU A 272 -4.80 -15.98 4.28
N VAL A 273 -4.13 -17.08 3.92
CA VAL A 273 -4.79 -18.26 3.33
C VAL A 273 -5.72 -18.94 4.34
N GLU A 274 -5.28 -19.08 5.60
CA GLU A 274 -6.11 -19.62 6.69
C GLU A 274 -7.33 -18.73 6.97
N ALA A 275 -7.17 -17.40 6.89
CA ALA A 275 -8.27 -16.45 7.03
C ALA A 275 -9.30 -16.56 5.91
N GLY A 276 -8.90 -17.07 4.73
CA GLY A 276 -9.79 -17.30 3.60
C GLY A 276 -9.38 -16.65 2.29
N MET A 277 -8.19 -16.02 2.19
CA MET A 277 -7.69 -15.45 0.94
C MET A 277 -7.68 -16.51 -0.17
N THR A 278 -8.30 -16.19 -1.30
CA THR A 278 -8.41 -17.08 -2.46
C THR A 278 -7.59 -16.62 -3.66
N ASP A 279 -7.24 -15.34 -3.69
CA ASP A 279 -6.58 -14.70 -4.83
C ASP A 279 -5.60 -13.64 -4.33
N ILE A 280 -4.45 -13.52 -5.00
CA ILE A 280 -3.44 -12.51 -4.65
C ILE A 280 -2.80 -11.90 -5.90
N GLY A 281 -2.58 -10.59 -5.85
CA GLY A 281 -1.93 -9.81 -6.90
C GLY A 281 -0.64 -9.14 -6.40
N PRO A 282 0.51 -9.84 -6.37
CA PRO A 282 1.78 -9.22 -6.01
C PRO A 282 2.36 -8.42 -7.18
N ASP A 283 2.78 -7.18 -6.91
CA ASP A 283 3.48 -6.32 -7.88
C ASP A 283 5.00 -6.49 -7.79
N LEU A 284 5.63 -7.03 -8.83
CA LEU A 284 7.08 -7.09 -8.96
C LEU A 284 7.62 -5.83 -9.65
N LYS A 285 8.28 -4.97 -8.88
CA LYS A 285 8.77 -3.66 -9.36
C LYS A 285 10.21 -3.67 -9.87
N GLY A 286 10.69 -4.83 -10.30
CA GLY A 286 12.02 -5.04 -10.89
C GLY A 286 12.69 -6.33 -10.41
N LEU A 287 13.83 -6.61 -10.98
CA LEU A 287 14.77 -7.66 -10.59
C LEU A 287 16.01 -7.07 -9.92
N ASN A 288 16.45 -5.93 -10.44
CA ASN A 288 17.59 -5.18 -9.92
C ASN A 288 17.13 -4.18 -8.85
N VAL A 289 17.96 -4.00 -7.81
CA VAL A 289 17.64 -3.08 -6.72
C VAL A 289 17.54 -1.63 -7.20
N GLU A 290 18.34 -1.23 -8.19
CA GLU A 290 18.32 0.12 -8.78
C GLU A 290 16.99 0.40 -9.49
N THR A 291 16.47 -0.56 -10.25
CA THR A 291 15.16 -0.47 -10.90
C THR A 291 14.05 -0.42 -9.85
N TYR A 292 14.13 -1.30 -8.83
CA TYR A 292 13.18 -1.30 -7.73
C TYR A 292 13.16 0.06 -7.00
N MET A 293 14.34 0.61 -6.66
CA MET A 293 14.46 1.92 -5.99
C MET A 293 13.79 3.03 -6.79
N LYS A 294 13.98 3.05 -8.11
CA LYS A 294 13.37 4.05 -9.01
C LYS A 294 11.86 3.93 -9.09
N ILE A 295 11.33 2.72 -9.29
CA ILE A 295 9.89 2.46 -9.43
C ILE A 295 9.17 2.61 -8.08
N ALA A 296 9.76 2.09 -7.00
CA ALA A 296 9.20 2.13 -5.66
C ALA A 296 9.41 3.47 -4.92
N GLY A 297 10.29 4.35 -5.43
CA GLY A 297 10.63 5.62 -4.80
C GLY A 297 11.34 5.48 -3.46
N ILE A 298 12.12 4.41 -3.27
CA ILE A 298 12.89 4.15 -2.04
C ILE A 298 14.33 4.61 -2.24
N LYS A 299 14.80 5.46 -1.32
CA LYS A 299 16.19 5.99 -1.36
C LYS A 299 17.18 5.12 -0.61
N ASP A 300 16.72 4.43 0.42
CA ASP A 300 17.53 3.52 1.24
C ASP A 300 17.72 2.19 0.50
N ARG A 301 18.96 1.89 0.11
CA ARG A 301 19.30 0.71 -0.69
C ARG A 301 19.11 -0.60 0.09
N GLU A 302 19.44 -0.64 1.38
CA GLU A 302 19.31 -1.85 2.20
C GLU A 302 17.82 -2.19 2.41
N LEU A 303 17.01 -1.17 2.71
CA LEU A 303 15.57 -1.32 2.80
C LEU A 303 14.97 -1.78 1.46
N ALA A 304 15.41 -1.20 0.35
CA ALA A 304 14.95 -1.59 -0.99
C ALA A 304 15.30 -3.05 -1.32
N MET A 305 16.51 -3.51 -0.95
CA MET A 305 16.92 -4.91 -1.14
C MET A 305 16.05 -5.88 -0.35
N LYS A 306 15.77 -5.60 0.92
CA LYS A 306 14.87 -6.42 1.76
C LYS A 306 13.45 -6.49 1.15
N MET A 307 12.90 -5.35 0.73
CA MET A 307 11.56 -5.30 0.13
C MET A 307 11.50 -6.03 -1.21
N LEU A 308 12.49 -5.88 -2.07
CA LEU A 308 12.61 -6.60 -3.34
C LEU A 308 12.69 -8.12 -3.11
N GLN A 309 13.52 -8.55 -2.16
CA GLN A 309 13.64 -9.95 -1.79
C GLN A 309 12.31 -10.52 -1.27
N ASN A 310 11.61 -9.78 -0.40
CA ASN A 310 10.30 -10.20 0.11
C ASN A 310 9.29 -10.39 -1.04
N ALA A 311 9.24 -9.46 -2.00
CA ALA A 311 8.32 -9.56 -3.13
C ALA A 311 8.58 -10.82 -3.99
N TRP A 312 9.83 -11.13 -4.29
CA TRP A 312 10.18 -12.35 -5.02
C TRP A 312 9.96 -13.62 -4.21
N THR A 313 10.26 -13.61 -2.92
CA THR A 313 10.00 -14.73 -2.00
C THR A 313 8.50 -14.98 -1.89
N THR A 314 7.67 -13.94 -1.85
CA THR A 314 6.21 -14.04 -1.84
C THR A 314 5.70 -14.81 -3.04
N VAL A 315 6.11 -14.43 -4.27
CA VAL A 315 5.68 -15.13 -5.50
C VAL A 315 6.08 -16.60 -5.46
N LYS A 316 7.36 -16.88 -5.17
CA LYS A 316 7.86 -18.25 -5.11
C LYS A 316 7.13 -19.08 -4.04
N TYR A 317 6.96 -18.55 -2.83
CA TYR A 317 6.32 -19.26 -1.73
C TYR A 317 4.86 -19.63 -2.01
N ILE A 318 4.11 -18.70 -2.62
CA ILE A 318 2.72 -18.96 -2.99
C ILE A 318 2.63 -20.06 -4.05
N VAL A 319 3.51 -20.04 -5.04
CA VAL A 319 3.55 -21.08 -6.06
C VAL A 319 3.96 -22.43 -5.45
N ASP A 320 5.02 -22.47 -4.65
CA ASP A 320 5.50 -23.72 -4.05
C ASP A 320 4.47 -24.38 -3.13
N LYS A 321 3.69 -23.58 -2.36
CA LYS A 321 2.83 -24.12 -1.31
C LYS A 321 1.33 -24.12 -1.65
N TYR A 322 0.88 -23.16 -2.46
CA TYR A 322 -0.55 -22.88 -2.64
C TYR A 322 -0.99 -22.90 -4.10
N TRP A 323 -0.13 -23.37 -5.04
CA TRP A 323 -0.50 -23.50 -6.44
C TRP A 323 -1.77 -24.35 -6.61
N GLY A 324 -2.73 -23.86 -7.40
CA GLY A 324 -4.04 -24.50 -7.57
C GLY A 324 -5.04 -24.27 -6.43
N LYS A 325 -4.59 -23.83 -5.25
CA LYS A 325 -5.48 -23.46 -4.13
C LYS A 325 -5.73 -21.95 -4.09
N VAL A 326 -4.67 -21.17 -4.28
CA VAL A 326 -4.73 -19.69 -4.34
C VAL A 326 -4.39 -19.27 -5.77
N PHE A 327 -5.24 -18.45 -6.37
CA PHE A 327 -4.91 -17.84 -7.66
C PHE A 327 -3.88 -16.73 -7.44
N ILE A 328 -2.82 -16.74 -8.23
CA ILE A 328 -1.81 -15.70 -8.27
C ILE A 328 -1.73 -15.07 -9.65
N GLY A 329 -1.83 -13.74 -9.70
CA GLY A 329 -1.62 -12.94 -10.91
C GLY A 329 -0.61 -11.83 -10.65
N VAL A 330 0.61 -11.99 -11.16
CA VAL A 330 1.73 -11.08 -10.90
C VAL A 330 1.60 -9.81 -11.72
N GLY A 331 1.72 -8.63 -11.07
CA GLY A 331 1.82 -7.33 -11.72
C GLY A 331 3.27 -6.94 -12.01
N ILE A 332 3.56 -6.39 -13.19
CA ILE A 332 4.86 -5.79 -13.53
C ILE A 332 4.62 -4.39 -14.08
N PRO A 333 4.92 -3.30 -13.34
CA PRO A 333 4.86 -1.95 -13.89
C PRO A 333 6.04 -1.73 -14.85
N TYR A 334 5.75 -1.55 -16.13
CA TYR A 334 6.76 -1.33 -17.16
C TYR A 334 6.72 0.08 -17.74
N ASN A 335 7.88 0.72 -17.74
CA ASN A 335 8.19 1.89 -18.56
C ASN A 335 9.69 1.86 -18.85
N LYS A 336 10.06 2.09 -20.10
CA LYS A 336 11.47 2.09 -20.56
C LYS A 336 12.37 3.11 -19.83
N ALA A 337 11.77 4.12 -19.18
CA ALA A 337 12.52 5.08 -18.36
C ALA A 337 13.08 4.46 -17.07
N PHE A 338 12.51 3.35 -16.63
CA PHE A 338 12.88 2.68 -15.38
C PHE A 338 13.46 1.29 -15.58
N MET A 339 12.92 0.51 -16.52
CA MET A 339 13.25 -0.90 -16.71
C MET A 339 13.66 -1.16 -18.16
N SER A 340 14.81 -1.81 -18.38
CA SER A 340 15.27 -2.24 -19.69
C SER A 340 14.50 -3.49 -20.16
N LEU A 341 14.52 -3.73 -21.47
CA LEU A 341 13.95 -4.96 -22.04
C LEU A 341 14.74 -6.21 -21.63
N ASP A 342 16.05 -6.08 -21.41
CA ASP A 342 16.89 -7.17 -20.92
C ASP A 342 16.52 -7.56 -19.47
N GLU A 343 16.29 -6.57 -18.59
CA GLU A 343 15.81 -6.85 -17.25
C GLU A 343 14.43 -7.50 -17.27
N LEU A 344 13.54 -7.01 -18.14
CA LEU A 344 12.21 -7.61 -18.32
C LEU A 344 12.29 -9.08 -18.77
N TYR A 345 13.18 -9.39 -19.72
CA TYR A 345 13.44 -10.77 -20.14
C TYR A 345 13.93 -11.65 -18.97
N GLN A 346 14.85 -11.13 -18.15
CA GLN A 346 15.34 -11.84 -16.95
C GLN A 346 14.24 -12.05 -15.90
N ILE A 347 13.34 -11.08 -15.74
CA ILE A 347 12.13 -11.24 -14.90
C ILE A 347 11.28 -12.39 -15.45
N GLY A 348 11.04 -12.41 -16.76
CA GLY A 348 10.30 -13.47 -17.45
C GLY A 348 10.92 -14.85 -17.25
N LEU A 349 12.24 -14.99 -17.46
CA LEU A 349 12.96 -16.24 -17.20
C LEU A 349 12.83 -16.72 -15.76
N LYS A 350 12.98 -15.82 -14.80
CA LYS A 350 12.86 -16.16 -13.37
C LYS A 350 11.46 -16.62 -13.01
N LEU A 351 10.41 -15.95 -13.52
CA LEU A 351 9.02 -16.35 -13.30
C LEU A 351 8.70 -17.68 -14.01
N ALA A 352 9.15 -17.87 -15.25
CA ALA A 352 8.95 -19.12 -15.99
C ALA A 352 9.64 -20.33 -15.32
N ASN A 353 10.79 -20.11 -14.67
CA ASN A 353 11.47 -21.13 -13.86
C ASN A 353 10.73 -21.44 -12.55
N ILE A 354 9.92 -20.51 -12.02
CA ILE A 354 9.05 -20.78 -10.87
C ILE A 354 7.80 -21.54 -11.34
N GLU A 355 7.06 -20.99 -12.30
CA GLU A 355 5.87 -21.60 -12.91
C GLU A 355 5.57 -20.95 -14.27
N PRO A 356 5.77 -21.66 -15.40
CA PRO A 356 5.59 -21.05 -16.73
C PRO A 356 4.16 -20.65 -17.08
N THR A 357 3.16 -21.19 -16.38
CA THR A 357 1.74 -20.87 -16.58
C THR A 357 1.23 -19.79 -15.64
N ILE A 358 2.09 -19.25 -14.73
CA ILE A 358 1.72 -18.15 -13.86
C ILE A 358 1.21 -16.96 -14.69
N GLN A 359 0.08 -16.39 -14.27
CA GLN A 359 -0.45 -15.20 -14.94
C GLN A 359 0.42 -13.98 -14.61
N VAL A 360 0.89 -13.32 -15.66
CA VAL A 360 1.62 -12.06 -15.56
C VAL A 360 0.83 -10.96 -16.28
N CYS A 361 0.56 -9.87 -15.58
CA CYS A 361 -0.06 -8.67 -16.13
C CYS A 361 0.95 -7.52 -16.13
N VAL A 362 1.40 -7.11 -17.32
CA VAL A 362 2.28 -5.95 -17.44
C VAL A 362 1.43 -4.69 -17.49
N LEU A 363 1.65 -3.79 -16.54
CA LEU A 363 1.00 -2.50 -16.45
C LEU A 363 1.79 -1.47 -17.27
N ASP A 364 1.13 -0.72 -18.12
CA ASP A 364 1.73 0.38 -18.89
C ASP A 364 1.98 1.58 -17.97
N TYR A 365 3.07 1.52 -17.18
CA TYR A 365 3.41 2.49 -16.15
C TYR A 365 3.48 3.91 -16.73
N ARG A 366 2.36 4.62 -16.59
CA ARG A 366 2.01 5.87 -17.29
C ARG A 366 2.32 7.11 -16.45
N PRO A 367 2.28 8.31 -17.04
CA PRO A 367 2.41 9.55 -16.28
C PRO A 367 1.27 9.70 -15.28
N GLU A 368 1.63 9.68 -14.01
CA GLU A 368 0.75 9.88 -12.85
C GLU A 368 1.52 10.56 -11.73
N PHE A 369 0.82 11.12 -10.74
CA PHE A 369 1.38 11.73 -9.55
C PHE A 369 2.57 12.66 -9.84
N ARG A 370 3.80 12.32 -9.41
CA ARG A 370 5.03 13.10 -9.62
C ARG A 370 5.70 12.85 -10.96
N ALA A 371 5.37 11.75 -11.59
CA ALA A 371 6.02 11.32 -12.84
C ALA A 371 5.27 11.78 -14.09
N GLN A 372 4.71 13.01 -14.09
CA GLN A 372 4.03 13.60 -15.25
C GLN A 372 4.92 13.75 -16.48
N TYR A 373 6.24 13.71 -16.30
CA TYR A 373 7.24 13.76 -17.38
C TYR A 373 7.37 12.46 -18.17
N LEU A 374 6.81 11.37 -17.68
CA LEU A 374 6.89 10.07 -18.35
C LEU A 374 6.09 10.09 -19.66
N LYS A 375 6.61 9.37 -20.65
CA LYS A 375 5.83 9.01 -21.82
C LYS A 375 5.18 7.64 -21.57
N ARG A 376 3.86 7.57 -21.72
CA ARG A 376 3.13 6.30 -21.61
C ARG A 376 3.63 5.32 -22.69
N PRO A 377 3.89 4.04 -22.38
CA PRO A 377 4.24 3.03 -23.38
C PRO A 377 3.17 2.93 -24.47
N SER A 378 3.59 2.87 -25.74
CA SER A 378 2.67 2.71 -26.86
C SER A 378 2.13 1.27 -26.94
N TYR A 379 1.07 1.08 -27.73
CA TYR A 379 0.52 -0.25 -27.99
C TYR A 379 1.57 -1.21 -28.57
N GLU A 380 2.36 -0.73 -29.52
CA GLU A 380 3.44 -1.47 -30.20
C GLU A 380 4.58 -1.82 -29.24
N GLU A 381 4.91 -0.89 -28.31
CA GLU A 381 5.88 -1.13 -27.25
C GLU A 381 5.38 -2.22 -26.29
N MET A 382 4.10 -2.19 -25.89
CA MET A 382 3.51 -3.22 -25.04
C MET A 382 3.36 -4.58 -25.74
N LEU A 383 3.14 -4.61 -27.06
CA LEU A 383 3.23 -5.85 -27.86
C LEU A 383 4.64 -6.45 -27.84
N LYS A 384 5.67 -5.60 -27.95
CA LYS A 384 7.07 -6.05 -27.84
C LYS A 384 7.37 -6.60 -26.45
N VAL A 385 6.92 -5.90 -25.40
CA VAL A 385 7.04 -6.34 -24.01
C VAL A 385 6.42 -7.73 -23.81
N LYS A 386 5.20 -7.95 -24.33
CA LYS A 386 4.52 -9.24 -24.26
C LYS A 386 5.36 -10.35 -24.89
N ARG A 387 5.84 -10.16 -26.13
CA ARG A 387 6.68 -11.14 -26.84
C ARG A 387 7.93 -11.50 -26.06
N ILE A 388 8.62 -10.51 -25.49
CA ILE A 388 9.83 -10.73 -24.69
C ILE A 388 9.56 -11.65 -23.49
N LEU A 389 8.43 -11.47 -22.81
CA LEU A 389 8.06 -12.34 -21.70
C LEU A 389 7.62 -13.74 -22.15
N GLU A 390 6.94 -13.84 -23.30
CA GLU A 390 6.61 -15.13 -23.92
C GLU A 390 7.88 -15.86 -24.41
N ASP A 391 8.82 -15.17 -25.03
CA ASP A 391 10.13 -15.70 -25.44
C ASP A 391 10.96 -16.17 -24.23
N ALA A 392 10.78 -15.57 -23.06
CA ALA A 392 11.37 -16.01 -21.80
C ALA A 392 10.70 -17.28 -21.21
N GLY A 393 9.63 -17.81 -21.84
CA GLY A 393 8.97 -19.05 -21.46
C GLY A 393 7.62 -18.90 -20.73
N LEU A 394 7.13 -17.68 -20.51
CA LEU A 394 5.82 -17.46 -19.90
C LEU A 394 4.68 -17.74 -20.88
N LYS A 395 3.64 -18.47 -20.43
CA LYS A 395 2.49 -18.85 -21.26
C LYS A 395 1.27 -17.96 -21.09
N THR A 396 1.17 -17.24 -19.97
CA THR A 396 -0.01 -16.44 -19.62
C THR A 396 0.38 -14.98 -19.38
N VAL A 397 0.65 -14.26 -20.48
CA VAL A 397 1.05 -12.85 -20.42
C VAL A 397 -0.06 -11.93 -20.91
N ILE A 398 -0.44 -10.97 -20.09
CA ILE A 398 -1.40 -9.91 -20.36
C ILE A 398 -0.65 -8.59 -20.36
N CYS A 399 -0.98 -7.68 -21.25
CA CYS A 399 -0.44 -6.32 -21.21
C CYS A 399 -1.56 -5.29 -21.20
N GLN A 400 -1.54 -4.38 -20.23
CA GLN A 400 -2.39 -3.19 -20.23
C GLN A 400 -1.88 -2.20 -21.27
N THR A 401 -2.79 -1.57 -22.01
CA THR A 401 -2.46 -0.57 -23.03
C THR A 401 -3.50 0.53 -23.08
N VAL A 402 -3.21 1.58 -23.85
CA VAL A 402 -4.18 2.66 -24.15
C VAL A 402 -5.45 2.17 -24.88
N ARG A 403 -5.42 0.97 -25.48
CA ARG A 403 -6.54 0.39 -26.22
C ARG A 403 -7.23 -0.77 -25.46
N GLY A 404 -6.94 -0.93 -24.16
CA GLY A 404 -7.38 -2.07 -23.36
C GLY A 404 -6.29 -3.12 -23.19
N HIS A 405 -6.66 -4.33 -22.78
CA HIS A 405 -5.70 -5.42 -22.53
C HIS A 405 -5.37 -6.22 -23.80
N ILE A 406 -4.09 -6.48 -24.02
CA ILE A 406 -3.63 -7.53 -24.91
C ILE A 406 -3.68 -8.83 -24.11
N LEU A 407 -4.52 -9.77 -24.56
CA LEU A 407 -4.71 -11.07 -23.89
C LEU A 407 -3.60 -12.06 -24.23
N PRO A 408 -3.49 -13.18 -23.47
CA PRO A 408 -2.53 -14.24 -23.78
C PRO A 408 -2.76 -14.80 -25.19
N THR A 409 -1.69 -15.21 -25.85
CA THR A 409 -1.77 -15.95 -27.12
C THR A 409 -2.41 -17.31 -26.84
N GLN A 410 -3.53 -17.63 -27.49
CA GLN A 410 -4.11 -18.97 -27.39
C GLN A 410 -3.18 -19.96 -28.11
N HIS A 411 -2.67 -20.94 -27.40
CA HIS A 411 -1.90 -22.06 -27.91
C HIS A 411 -2.79 -23.28 -28.10
#